data_4cff8d8989e356cfcd3affd41cacfabb
#
_entry.id   4cff8d8989e356cfcd3affd41cacfabb
#
_cell.length_a   1.000
_cell.length_b   1.000
_cell.length_c   1.000
_cell.angle_alpha   90.00
_cell.angle_beta   90.00
_cell.angle_gamma   90.00
#
_symmetry.space_group_name_H-M   'P 1'
#
loop_
_entity.id
_entity.type
_entity.pdbx_description
1 polymer ?
#
loop_
_entity_poly.entity_id
_entity_poly.type
_entity_poly.pdbx_seq_one_letter_code
_entity_poly.pdbx_strand_id
1 'polypeptide(L)'
;MDSIALLVAATLNAGTVLALAGLGLLINERAGVINLGAEGTLLVAAIAGFATAVHTGNDWLAFGAGAAAGAAMAAMFGALVIWLNTNQVATGLALSLFGGGFSAFVGIGYVQGKLGERAQFQIPLLGDIPFIGPALFRQHPMVYAAMALAVALAWFLYRSRAGLVLRAVGESPESAHALGYPVRRIRMAAVVAGGALCGVAGAYVSVIYTPLWVEGMVAGKGWIALALTTFATWRPARILLGAYLFGGVTMLQFHLQGEGVEIPSQFLSMLPYLATIVVLVLISRNAVWIKANMPASLGKPFFPGG
;
A
#
# COMPACT_ATOMS: atom_id res chain seq x y z
N MET A 1 -19.39 22.18 11.71
CA MET A 1 -18.69 22.17 10.39
C MET A 1 -17.25 21.66 10.52
N ASP A 2 -16.56 22.01 11.60
CA ASP A 2 -15.17 21.57 11.82
C ASP A 2 -15.01 20.05 11.98
N SER A 3 -15.99 19.36 12.56
CA SER A 3 -15.99 17.91 12.73
C SER A 3 -15.94 17.15 11.39
N ILE A 4 -16.69 17.60 10.37
CA ILE A 4 -16.67 16.96 9.04
C ILE A 4 -15.35 17.25 8.31
N ALA A 5 -14.79 18.46 8.43
CA ALA A 5 -13.50 18.79 7.85
C ALA A 5 -12.37 17.92 8.44
N LEU A 6 -12.40 17.70 9.75
CA LEU A 6 -11.47 16.80 10.44
C LEU A 6 -11.67 15.35 10.03
N LEU A 7 -12.91 14.90 9.83
CA LEU A 7 -13.20 13.55 9.33
C LEU A 7 -12.64 13.34 7.91
N VAL A 8 -12.77 14.33 7.02
CA VAL A 8 -12.20 14.28 5.67
C VAL A 8 -10.67 14.24 5.74
N ALA A 9 -10.05 15.09 6.57
CA ALA A 9 -8.60 15.10 6.77
C ALA A 9 -8.09 13.73 7.28
N ALA A 10 -8.76 13.17 8.29
CA ALA A 10 -8.43 11.85 8.81
C ALA A 10 -8.62 10.75 7.77
N THR A 11 -9.66 10.84 6.92
CA THR A 11 -9.90 9.93 5.79
C THR A 11 -8.74 9.94 4.80
N LEU A 12 -8.22 11.13 4.45
CA LEU A 12 -7.08 11.25 3.56
C LEU A 12 -5.82 10.62 4.16
N ASN A 13 -5.57 10.86 5.46
CA ASN A 13 -4.43 10.25 6.14
C ASN A 13 -4.53 8.72 6.19
N ALA A 14 -5.67 8.18 6.61
CA ALA A 14 -5.87 6.73 6.67
C ALA A 14 -5.81 6.07 5.29
N GLY A 15 -6.43 6.68 4.29
CA GLY A 15 -6.44 6.18 2.91
C GLY A 15 -5.08 6.25 2.23
N THR A 16 -4.21 7.18 2.60
CA THR A 16 -2.86 7.31 2.02
C THR A 16 -2.00 6.07 2.26
N VAL A 17 -2.13 5.41 3.41
CA VAL A 17 -1.46 4.13 3.69
C VAL A 17 -1.85 3.09 2.64
N LEU A 18 -3.16 2.91 2.45
CA LEU A 18 -3.71 1.93 1.50
C LEU A 18 -3.40 2.31 0.04
N ALA A 19 -3.39 3.61 -0.27
CA ALA A 19 -3.03 4.12 -1.59
C ALA A 19 -1.59 3.76 -1.95
N LEU A 20 -0.63 4.10 -1.09
CA LEU A 20 0.79 3.80 -1.31
C LEU A 20 1.05 2.30 -1.42
N ALA A 21 0.52 1.50 -0.49
CA ALA A 21 0.67 0.05 -0.51
C ALA A 21 -0.01 -0.58 -1.75
N GLY A 22 -1.23 -0.16 -2.06
CA GLY A 22 -1.97 -0.65 -3.22
C GLY A 22 -1.32 -0.28 -4.56
N LEU A 23 -0.76 0.93 -4.69
CA LEU A 23 0.01 1.33 -5.87
C LEU A 23 1.30 0.50 -6.01
N GLY A 24 1.96 0.16 -4.91
CA GLY A 24 3.11 -0.74 -4.91
C GLY A 24 2.74 -2.15 -5.39
N LEU A 25 1.69 -2.73 -4.82
CA LEU A 25 1.18 -4.05 -5.21
C LEU A 25 0.68 -4.07 -6.66
N LEU A 26 0.08 -2.98 -7.13
CA LEU A 26 -0.31 -2.84 -8.54
C LEU A 26 0.86 -3.08 -9.50
N ILE A 27 2.04 -2.54 -9.21
CA ILE A 27 3.23 -2.72 -10.05
C ILE A 27 3.63 -4.20 -10.08
N ASN A 28 3.61 -4.87 -8.93
CA ASN A 28 3.92 -6.30 -8.82
C ASN A 28 2.96 -7.14 -9.65
N GLU A 29 1.67 -6.91 -9.47
CA GLU A 29 0.63 -7.68 -10.14
C GLU A 29 0.58 -7.40 -11.65
N ARG A 30 0.85 -6.16 -12.08
CA ARG A 30 0.99 -5.82 -13.51
C ARG A 30 2.17 -6.50 -14.18
N ALA A 31 3.18 -6.94 -13.42
CA ALA A 31 4.27 -7.79 -13.89
C ALA A 31 3.96 -9.30 -13.80
N GLY A 32 2.78 -9.67 -13.33
CA GLY A 32 2.34 -11.07 -13.17
C GLY A 32 2.73 -11.72 -11.85
N VAL A 33 3.13 -10.95 -10.82
CA VAL A 33 3.58 -11.47 -9.53
C VAL A 33 2.63 -11.05 -8.42
N ILE A 34 2.08 -12.03 -7.69
CA ILE A 34 1.25 -11.81 -6.49
C ILE A 34 2.14 -11.81 -5.26
N ASN A 35 2.16 -10.73 -4.49
CA ASN A 35 2.94 -10.62 -3.27
C ASN A 35 2.05 -10.54 -2.03
N LEU A 36 1.74 -11.70 -1.43
CA LEU A 36 1.01 -11.78 -0.16
C LEU A 36 1.89 -11.40 1.04
N GLY A 37 3.19 -11.15 0.84
CA GLY A 37 4.11 -10.66 1.86
C GLY A 37 3.95 -9.19 2.22
N ALA A 38 2.97 -8.50 1.64
CA ALA A 38 2.75 -7.07 1.83
C ALA A 38 2.58 -6.67 3.30
N GLU A 39 1.83 -7.45 4.09
CA GLU A 39 1.61 -7.18 5.53
C GLU A 39 2.93 -7.19 6.30
N GLY A 40 3.74 -8.23 6.12
CA GLY A 40 5.07 -8.30 6.74
C GLY A 40 6.03 -7.22 6.25
N THR A 41 5.95 -6.87 4.96
CA THR A 41 6.75 -5.79 4.38
C THR A 41 6.40 -4.44 5.01
N LEU A 42 5.11 -4.15 5.19
CA LEU A 42 4.65 -2.94 5.88
C LEU A 42 5.13 -2.89 7.33
N LEU A 43 5.07 -4.00 8.06
CA LEU A 43 5.51 -4.08 9.47
C LEU A 43 7.01 -3.84 9.61
N VAL A 44 7.84 -4.50 8.80
CA VAL A 44 9.31 -4.30 8.82
C VAL A 44 9.66 -2.87 8.43
N ALA A 45 8.99 -2.31 7.44
CA ALA A 45 9.21 -0.93 7.04
C ALA A 45 8.71 0.08 8.07
N ALA A 46 7.63 -0.23 8.79
CA ALA A 46 7.12 0.61 9.87
C ALA A 46 8.14 0.74 11.01
N ILE A 47 8.74 -0.36 11.45
CA ILE A 47 9.78 -0.29 12.49
C ILE A 47 11.07 0.38 11.99
N ALA A 48 11.48 0.12 10.73
CA ALA A 48 12.67 0.76 10.14
C ALA A 48 12.47 2.28 10.03
N GLY A 49 11.30 2.72 9.55
CA GLY A 49 10.95 4.15 9.48
C GLY A 49 10.87 4.78 10.86
N PHE A 50 10.19 4.13 11.80
CA PHE A 50 10.05 4.63 13.16
C PHE A 50 11.41 4.78 13.86
N ALA A 51 12.25 3.75 13.83
CA ALA A 51 13.59 3.79 14.41
C ALA A 51 14.42 4.93 13.82
N THR A 52 14.39 5.08 12.49
CA THR A 52 15.08 6.18 11.81
C THR A 52 14.55 7.54 12.24
N ALA A 53 13.23 7.71 12.35
CA ALA A 53 12.61 8.95 12.80
C ALA A 53 12.98 9.30 14.24
N VAL A 54 13.05 8.30 15.15
CA VAL A 54 13.47 8.50 16.54
C VAL A 54 14.92 8.99 16.62
N HIS A 55 15.82 8.40 15.84
CA HIS A 55 17.25 8.74 15.91
C HIS A 55 17.63 10.01 15.14
N THR A 56 16.92 10.33 14.06
CA THR A 56 17.31 11.44 13.17
C THR A 56 16.40 12.67 13.26
N GLY A 57 15.17 12.49 13.77
CA GLY A 57 14.15 13.53 13.76
C GLY A 57 13.66 13.91 12.35
N ASN A 58 14.07 13.19 11.31
CA ASN A 58 13.79 13.52 9.90
C ASN A 58 12.86 12.50 9.24
N ASP A 59 11.67 12.97 8.86
CA ASP A 59 10.63 12.12 8.26
C ASP A 59 11.02 11.59 6.87
N TRP A 60 11.76 12.37 6.08
CA TRP A 60 12.18 11.94 4.75
C TRP A 60 13.22 10.82 4.80
N LEU A 61 14.14 10.87 5.78
CA LEU A 61 15.06 9.77 6.03
C LEU A 61 14.31 8.52 6.53
N ALA A 62 13.28 8.71 7.35
CA ALA A 62 12.42 7.62 7.81
C ALA A 62 11.67 6.95 6.64
N PHE A 63 11.11 7.73 5.70
CA PHE A 63 10.51 7.18 4.48
C PHE A 63 11.53 6.48 3.59
N GLY A 64 12.75 7.02 3.50
CA GLY A 64 13.85 6.38 2.77
C GLY A 64 14.23 5.02 3.39
N ALA A 65 14.35 4.96 4.71
CA ALA A 65 14.62 3.73 5.44
C ALA A 65 13.48 2.70 5.28
N GLY A 66 12.23 3.16 5.37
CA GLY A 66 11.07 2.32 5.11
C GLY A 66 11.05 1.78 3.69
N ALA A 67 11.32 2.63 2.69
CA ALA A 67 11.42 2.20 1.29
C ALA A 67 12.52 1.16 1.09
N ALA A 68 13.70 1.36 1.69
CA ALA A 68 14.81 0.42 1.62
C ALA A 68 14.48 -0.92 2.28
N ALA A 69 13.86 -0.89 3.46
CA ALA A 69 13.41 -2.09 4.16
C ALA A 69 12.35 -2.86 3.38
N GLY A 70 11.38 -2.14 2.81
CA GLY A 70 10.35 -2.73 1.95
C GLY A 70 10.92 -3.32 0.66
N ALA A 71 11.89 -2.63 0.04
CA ALA A 71 12.61 -3.13 -1.14
C ALA A 71 13.41 -4.40 -0.81
N ALA A 72 14.08 -4.46 0.35
CA ALA A 72 14.83 -5.63 0.79
C ALA A 72 13.92 -6.84 1.03
N MET A 73 12.80 -6.65 1.72
CA MET A 73 11.79 -7.71 1.91
C MET A 73 11.24 -8.21 0.57
N ALA A 74 10.93 -7.30 -0.34
CA ALA A 74 10.45 -7.64 -1.67
C ALA A 74 11.54 -8.30 -2.54
N ALA A 75 12.80 -7.92 -2.40
CA ALA A 75 13.92 -8.56 -3.07
C ALA A 75 14.08 -10.01 -2.61
N MET A 76 13.97 -10.27 -1.29
CA MET A 76 13.97 -11.63 -0.74
C MET A 76 12.80 -12.45 -1.31
N PHE A 77 11.57 -11.90 -1.30
CA PHE A 77 10.42 -12.53 -1.92
C PHE A 77 10.67 -12.84 -3.40
N GLY A 78 11.12 -11.82 -4.18
CA GLY A 78 11.40 -11.97 -5.60
C GLY A 78 12.47 -13.00 -5.90
N ALA A 79 13.52 -13.10 -5.09
CA ALA A 79 14.54 -14.13 -5.21
C ALA A 79 13.94 -15.54 -5.11
N LEU A 80 13.06 -15.77 -4.14
CA LEU A 80 12.41 -17.05 -3.95
C LEU A 80 11.42 -17.39 -5.08
N VAL A 81 10.54 -16.44 -5.46
CA VAL A 81 9.44 -16.76 -6.40
C VAL A 81 9.84 -16.63 -7.87
N ILE A 82 10.82 -15.79 -8.22
CA ILE A 82 11.22 -15.54 -9.60
C ILE A 82 12.42 -16.40 -10.03
N TRP A 83 13.39 -16.60 -9.10
CA TRP A 83 14.60 -17.35 -9.40
C TRP A 83 14.49 -18.81 -8.99
N LEU A 84 13.93 -19.09 -7.81
CA LEU A 84 13.73 -20.46 -7.32
C LEU A 84 12.36 -21.02 -7.67
N ASN A 85 11.48 -20.24 -8.31
CA ASN A 85 10.13 -20.64 -8.74
C ASN A 85 9.28 -21.25 -7.61
N THR A 86 9.43 -20.78 -6.37
CA THR A 86 8.60 -21.22 -5.25
C THR A 86 7.16 -20.73 -5.43
N ASN A 87 6.22 -21.34 -4.70
CA ASN A 87 4.83 -20.93 -4.73
C ASN A 87 4.68 -19.51 -4.16
N GLN A 88 4.15 -18.58 -4.98
CA GLN A 88 4.05 -17.16 -4.64
C GLN A 88 3.17 -16.90 -3.40
N VAL A 89 2.07 -17.65 -3.27
CA VAL A 89 1.13 -17.52 -2.15
C VAL A 89 1.78 -17.98 -0.86
N ALA A 90 2.32 -19.20 -0.84
CA ALA A 90 2.96 -19.77 0.34
C ALA A 90 4.18 -18.94 0.79
N THR A 91 5.02 -18.52 -0.16
CA THR A 91 6.20 -17.70 0.12
C THR A 91 5.79 -16.32 0.66
N GLY A 92 4.75 -15.71 0.09
CA GLY A 92 4.24 -14.42 0.57
C GLY A 92 3.67 -14.52 1.98
N LEU A 93 2.89 -15.56 2.29
CA LEU A 93 2.37 -15.80 3.65
C LEU A 93 3.51 -16.01 4.65
N ALA A 94 4.50 -16.84 4.31
CA ALA A 94 5.69 -17.05 5.16
C ALA A 94 6.43 -15.74 5.42
N LEU A 95 6.58 -14.90 4.38
CA LEU A 95 7.23 -13.60 4.51
C LEU A 95 6.42 -12.62 5.37
N SER A 96 5.08 -12.69 5.32
CA SER A 96 4.22 -11.90 6.21
C SER A 96 4.43 -12.29 7.68
N LEU A 97 4.48 -13.59 7.98
CA LEU A 97 4.75 -14.09 9.34
C LEU A 97 6.17 -13.72 9.80
N PHE A 98 7.16 -13.91 8.93
CA PHE A 98 8.54 -13.50 9.19
C PHE A 98 8.61 -12.00 9.51
N GLY A 99 8.00 -11.16 8.68
CA GLY A 99 8.00 -9.71 8.86
C GLY A 99 7.31 -9.29 10.15
N GLY A 100 6.22 -9.97 10.53
CA GLY A 100 5.55 -9.77 11.81
C GLY A 100 6.48 -10.07 13.00
N GLY A 101 7.07 -11.26 13.05
CA GLY A 101 8.00 -11.65 14.11
C GLY A 101 9.26 -10.78 14.14
N PHE A 102 9.86 -10.49 12.98
CA PHE A 102 11.04 -9.65 12.89
C PHE A 102 10.79 -8.22 13.39
N SER A 103 9.66 -7.62 12.96
CA SER A 103 9.30 -6.27 13.38
C SER A 103 8.99 -6.19 14.88
N ALA A 104 8.33 -7.22 15.43
CA ALA A 104 8.08 -7.32 16.86
C ALA A 104 9.39 -7.41 17.65
N PHE A 105 10.32 -8.26 17.22
CA PHE A 105 11.63 -8.43 17.86
C PHE A 105 12.46 -7.13 17.85
N VAL A 106 12.63 -6.50 16.69
CA VAL A 106 13.36 -5.23 16.57
C VAL A 106 12.64 -4.10 17.32
N GLY A 107 11.31 -4.15 17.34
CA GLY A 107 10.45 -3.15 17.94
C GLY A 107 10.46 -3.10 19.47
N ILE A 108 10.98 -4.14 20.16
CA ILE A 108 11.00 -4.20 21.64
C ILE A 108 11.66 -2.94 22.23
N GLY A 109 12.77 -2.47 21.64
CA GLY A 109 13.49 -1.28 22.10
C GLY A 109 12.77 0.05 21.83
N TYR A 110 11.66 0.05 21.09
CA TYR A 110 10.96 1.25 20.62
C TYR A 110 9.54 1.41 21.18
N VAL A 111 9.04 0.44 21.95
CA VAL A 111 7.63 0.44 22.45
C VAL A 111 7.27 1.68 23.27
N GLN A 112 8.23 2.29 23.96
CA GLN A 112 8.03 3.52 24.74
C GLN A 112 8.36 4.78 23.95
N GLY A 113 8.88 4.66 22.75
CA GLY A 113 9.23 5.76 21.88
C GLY A 113 7.97 6.46 21.37
N LYS A 114 7.92 7.76 21.53
CA LYS A 114 6.88 8.62 20.93
C LYS A 114 7.56 9.65 20.05
N LEU A 115 7.05 9.82 18.86
CA LEU A 115 7.45 10.93 18.00
C LEU A 115 6.59 12.14 18.38
N GLY A 116 7.21 13.32 18.46
CA GLY A 116 6.48 14.57 18.66
C GLY A 116 5.51 14.84 17.50
N GLU A 117 4.64 15.83 17.69
CA GLU A 117 3.73 16.28 16.65
C GLU A 117 4.52 16.63 15.38
N ARG A 118 4.09 16.07 14.26
CA ARG A 118 4.72 16.30 12.96
C ARG A 118 4.11 17.51 12.29
N ALA A 119 4.97 18.33 11.69
CA ALA A 119 4.56 19.54 11.00
C ALA A 119 3.60 19.18 9.84
N GLN A 120 2.39 19.70 9.91
CA GLN A 120 1.47 19.69 8.78
C GLN A 120 1.90 20.75 7.78
N PHE A 121 1.92 20.41 6.52
CA PHE A 121 2.22 21.37 5.47
C PHE A 121 0.95 22.14 5.13
N GLN A 122 0.92 23.42 5.53
CA GLN A 122 -0.16 24.32 5.17
C GLN A 122 0.18 25.00 3.84
N ILE A 123 -0.67 24.78 2.84
CA ILE A 123 -0.55 25.50 1.55
C ILE A 123 -1.02 26.93 1.78
N PRO A 124 -0.15 27.97 1.60
CA PRO A 124 -0.53 29.36 1.80
C PRO A 124 -1.76 29.73 0.97
N LEU A 125 -2.61 30.59 1.45
CA LEU A 125 -3.89 31.05 0.90
C LEU A 125 -4.98 29.97 0.83
N LEU A 126 -4.68 28.73 0.42
CA LEU A 126 -5.67 27.64 0.31
C LEU A 126 -5.97 27.00 1.66
N GLY A 127 -4.98 26.95 2.55
CA GLY A 127 -5.15 26.41 3.90
C GLY A 127 -6.08 27.22 4.80
N ASP A 128 -6.31 28.50 4.47
CA ASP A 128 -7.14 29.40 5.28
C ASP A 128 -8.61 29.45 4.85
N ILE A 129 -8.96 28.73 3.77
CA ILE A 129 -10.35 28.63 3.31
C ILE A 129 -11.16 27.84 4.36
N PRO A 130 -12.25 28.41 4.90
CA PRO A 130 -13.10 27.71 5.86
C PRO A 130 -13.55 26.37 5.31
N PHE A 131 -13.51 25.31 6.15
CA PHE A 131 -13.89 23.93 5.84
C PHE A 131 -12.93 23.23 4.85
N ILE A 132 -12.68 23.76 3.66
CA ILE A 132 -11.86 23.12 2.61
C ILE A 132 -10.37 23.17 2.98
N GLY A 133 -9.90 24.26 3.60
CA GLY A 133 -8.50 24.44 4.01
C GLY A 133 -8.04 23.31 4.94
N PRO A 134 -8.63 23.15 6.11
CA PRO A 134 -8.30 22.07 7.04
C PRO A 134 -8.52 20.68 6.46
N ALA A 135 -9.55 20.50 5.63
CA ALA A 135 -9.88 19.20 5.05
C ALA A 135 -8.85 18.73 4.01
N LEU A 136 -8.43 19.60 3.09
CA LEU A 136 -7.63 19.22 1.92
C LEU A 136 -6.23 19.85 1.87
N PHE A 137 -6.02 21.02 2.43
CA PHE A 137 -4.80 21.81 2.23
C PHE A 137 -3.89 21.94 3.45
N ARG A 138 -4.22 21.23 4.55
CA ARG A 138 -3.39 21.10 5.76
C ARG A 138 -3.03 19.64 6.00
N GLN A 139 -2.48 18.97 4.97
CA GLN A 139 -2.12 17.56 5.06
C GLN A 139 -0.58 17.40 5.05
N HIS A 140 -0.11 16.24 5.51
CA HIS A 140 1.30 15.91 5.35
C HIS A 140 1.66 15.80 3.85
N PRO A 141 2.86 16.27 3.41
CA PRO A 141 3.27 16.24 2.00
C PRO A 141 3.14 14.86 1.33
N MET A 142 3.26 13.78 2.10
CA MET A 142 3.14 12.41 1.59
C MET A 142 1.72 12.09 1.06
N VAL A 143 0.68 12.76 1.56
CA VAL A 143 -0.70 12.62 1.05
C VAL A 143 -0.76 13.08 -0.41
N TYR A 144 -0.19 14.26 -0.69
CA TYR A 144 -0.12 14.79 -2.05
C TYR A 144 0.82 13.96 -2.93
N ALA A 145 1.94 13.50 -2.36
CA ALA A 145 2.87 12.62 -3.06
C ALA A 145 2.22 11.31 -3.49
N ALA A 146 1.35 10.70 -2.67
CA ALA A 146 0.60 9.51 -3.03
C ALA A 146 -0.36 9.75 -4.21
N MET A 147 -1.04 10.91 -4.22
CA MET A 147 -1.92 11.30 -5.34
C MET A 147 -1.11 11.53 -6.62
N ALA A 148 -0.01 12.27 -6.53
CA ALA A 148 0.89 12.50 -7.65
C ALA A 148 1.50 11.20 -8.18
N LEU A 149 1.87 10.28 -7.29
CA LEU A 149 2.39 8.96 -7.63
C LEU A 149 1.36 8.13 -8.42
N ALA A 150 0.09 8.17 -8.06
CA ALA A 150 -0.94 7.46 -8.82
C ALA A 150 -1.09 8.00 -10.25
N VAL A 151 -0.99 9.32 -10.42
CA VAL A 151 -0.98 9.95 -11.76
C VAL A 151 0.29 9.55 -12.53
N ALA A 152 1.45 9.60 -11.87
CA ALA A 152 2.72 9.21 -12.47
C ALA A 152 2.73 7.73 -12.88
N LEU A 153 2.20 6.83 -12.03
CA LEU A 153 2.06 5.41 -12.37
C LEU A 153 1.06 5.17 -13.48
N ALA A 154 -0.05 5.92 -13.53
CA ALA A 154 -0.96 5.84 -14.66
C ALA A 154 -0.28 6.25 -15.96
N TRP A 155 0.46 7.36 -15.95
CA TRP A 155 1.26 7.76 -17.09
C TRP A 155 2.32 6.73 -17.45
N PHE A 156 3.08 6.23 -16.47
CA PHE A 156 4.10 5.20 -16.66
C PHE A 156 3.51 3.95 -17.31
N LEU A 157 2.45 3.39 -16.74
CA LEU A 157 1.84 2.15 -17.22
C LEU A 157 1.21 2.28 -18.61
N TYR A 158 0.60 3.44 -18.93
CA TYR A 158 -0.20 3.57 -20.15
C TYR A 158 0.46 4.38 -21.27
N ARG A 159 1.50 5.16 -20.96
CA ARG A 159 2.15 6.05 -21.93
C ARG A 159 3.65 5.77 -22.14
N SER A 160 4.33 5.11 -21.19
CA SER A 160 5.76 4.83 -21.33
C SER A 160 6.04 3.48 -21.99
N ARG A 161 7.18 3.39 -22.70
CA ARG A 161 7.67 2.12 -23.28
C ARG A 161 7.95 1.07 -22.19
N ALA A 162 8.54 1.48 -21.08
CA ALA A 162 8.84 0.59 -19.95
C ALA A 162 7.56 0.03 -19.31
N GLY A 163 6.53 0.85 -19.15
CA GLY A 163 5.23 0.39 -18.64
C GLY A 163 4.51 -0.55 -19.63
N LEU A 164 4.67 -0.33 -20.94
CA LEU A 164 4.15 -1.26 -21.95
C LEU A 164 4.84 -2.63 -21.84
N VAL A 165 6.17 -2.65 -21.73
CA VAL A 165 6.96 -3.88 -21.58
C VAL A 165 6.59 -4.59 -20.27
N LEU A 166 6.44 -3.85 -19.16
CA LEU A 166 5.99 -4.42 -17.88
C LEU A 166 4.66 -5.16 -18.03
N ARG A 167 3.67 -4.52 -18.67
CA ARG A 167 2.35 -5.13 -18.90
C ARG A 167 2.43 -6.31 -19.87
N ALA A 168 3.25 -6.24 -20.91
CA ALA A 168 3.47 -7.36 -21.83
C ALA A 168 4.04 -8.59 -21.11
N VAL A 169 4.99 -8.39 -20.18
CA VAL A 169 5.53 -9.44 -19.33
C VAL A 169 4.46 -10.03 -18.40
N GLY A 170 3.52 -9.21 -17.91
CA GLY A 170 2.39 -9.67 -17.10
C GLY A 170 1.31 -10.42 -17.91
N GLU A 171 1.14 -10.10 -19.19
CA GLU A 171 0.17 -10.77 -20.05
C GLU A 171 0.71 -12.11 -20.58
N SER A 172 1.90 -12.10 -21.21
CA SER A 172 2.54 -13.29 -21.74
C SER A 172 4.06 -13.20 -21.58
N PRO A 173 4.60 -13.75 -20.47
CA PRO A 173 6.03 -13.75 -20.24
C PRO A 173 6.80 -14.55 -21.30
N GLU A 174 6.19 -15.62 -21.85
CA GLU A 174 6.76 -16.45 -22.91
C GLU A 174 6.94 -15.62 -24.20
N SER A 175 5.90 -14.90 -24.63
CA SER A 175 5.97 -14.01 -25.80
C SER A 175 6.97 -12.87 -25.59
N ALA A 176 6.99 -12.27 -24.40
CA ALA A 176 7.97 -11.24 -24.06
C ALA A 176 9.40 -11.78 -24.12
N HIS A 177 9.61 -13.02 -23.63
CA HIS A 177 10.92 -13.68 -23.69
C HIS A 177 11.35 -13.98 -25.13
N ALA A 178 10.45 -14.48 -25.97
CA ALA A 178 10.70 -14.73 -27.39
C ALA A 178 11.11 -13.47 -28.16
N LEU A 179 10.64 -12.30 -27.72
CA LEU A 179 11.04 -10.98 -28.24
C LEU A 179 12.37 -10.47 -27.65
N GLY A 180 13.05 -11.25 -26.81
CA GLY A 180 14.34 -10.91 -26.19
C GLY A 180 14.28 -10.11 -24.91
N TYR A 181 13.10 -9.89 -24.32
CA TYR A 181 13.01 -9.18 -23.05
C TYR A 181 13.45 -10.07 -21.86
N PRO A 182 14.24 -9.53 -20.90
CA PRO A 182 14.71 -10.27 -19.73
C PRO A 182 13.59 -10.34 -18.66
N VAL A 183 12.60 -11.22 -18.86
CA VAL A 183 11.38 -11.36 -18.06
C VAL A 183 11.66 -11.41 -16.55
N ARG A 184 12.61 -12.26 -16.10
CA ARG A 184 12.95 -12.38 -14.67
C ARG A 184 13.45 -11.07 -14.07
N ARG A 185 14.30 -10.31 -14.79
CA ARG A 185 14.80 -9.01 -14.32
C ARG A 185 13.70 -7.97 -14.27
N ILE A 186 12.78 -7.96 -15.23
CA ILE A 186 11.64 -7.04 -15.26
C ILE A 186 10.68 -7.31 -14.11
N ARG A 187 10.33 -8.59 -13.88
CA ARG A 187 9.52 -9.00 -12.71
C ARG A 187 10.21 -8.63 -11.40
N MET A 188 11.52 -8.88 -11.28
CA MET A 188 12.28 -8.53 -10.07
C MET A 188 12.28 -7.02 -9.80
N ALA A 189 12.54 -6.21 -10.84
CA ALA A 189 12.50 -4.76 -10.71
C ALA A 189 11.11 -4.25 -10.29
N ALA A 190 10.05 -4.84 -10.85
CA ALA A 190 8.67 -4.53 -10.46
C ALA A 190 8.39 -4.88 -9.00
N VAL A 191 8.81 -6.07 -8.55
CA VAL A 191 8.61 -6.55 -7.17
C VAL A 191 9.35 -5.68 -6.19
N VAL A 192 10.60 -5.31 -6.47
CA VAL A 192 11.41 -4.43 -5.60
C VAL A 192 10.83 -3.02 -5.55
N ALA A 193 10.44 -2.46 -6.70
CA ALA A 193 9.82 -1.13 -6.74
C ALA A 193 8.48 -1.10 -5.99
N GLY A 194 7.64 -2.12 -6.18
CA GLY A 194 6.39 -2.26 -5.44
C GLY A 194 6.61 -2.44 -3.95
N GLY A 195 7.63 -3.22 -3.55
CA GLY A 195 8.03 -3.38 -2.16
C GLY A 195 8.54 -2.09 -1.53
N ALA A 196 9.29 -1.27 -2.28
CA ALA A 196 9.71 0.06 -1.82
C ALA A 196 8.52 0.96 -1.50
N LEU A 197 7.48 0.97 -2.35
CA LEU A 197 6.25 1.74 -2.10
C LEU A 197 5.46 1.20 -0.90
N CYS A 198 5.35 -0.12 -0.76
CA CYS A 198 4.82 -0.72 0.47
C CYS A 198 5.65 -0.31 1.69
N GLY A 199 6.99 -0.19 1.52
CA GLY A 199 7.88 0.28 2.56
C GLY A 199 7.63 1.74 2.97
N VAL A 200 7.41 2.62 2.02
CA VAL A 200 6.99 4.01 2.31
C VAL A 200 5.64 4.03 3.04
N ALA A 201 4.68 3.18 2.63
CA ALA A 201 3.39 3.05 3.30
C ALA A 201 3.54 2.60 4.76
N GLY A 202 4.41 1.61 5.03
CA GLY A 202 4.71 1.13 6.38
C GLY A 202 5.32 2.22 7.26
N ALA A 203 6.34 2.92 6.77
CA ALA A 203 6.94 4.07 7.48
C ALA A 203 5.91 5.18 7.72
N TYR A 204 5.02 5.44 6.77
CA TYR A 204 3.96 6.43 6.94
C TYR A 204 3.01 6.06 8.08
N VAL A 205 2.70 4.77 8.28
CA VAL A 205 1.88 4.31 9.41
C VAL A 205 2.52 4.72 10.74
N SER A 206 3.80 4.44 10.94
CA SER A 206 4.46 4.60 12.24
C SER A 206 5.01 6.01 12.50
N VAL A 207 5.22 6.80 11.44
CA VAL A 207 5.82 8.14 11.57
C VAL A 207 4.77 9.25 11.54
N ILE A 208 3.72 9.10 10.72
CA ILE A 208 2.73 10.16 10.51
C ILE A 208 1.33 9.76 10.96
N TYR A 209 0.83 8.60 10.49
CA TYR A 209 -0.56 8.21 10.77
C TYR A 209 -0.78 7.86 12.24
N THR A 210 0.14 7.12 12.84
CA THR A 210 0.13 6.76 14.26
C THR A 210 1.57 6.90 14.77
N PRO A 211 2.00 8.09 15.22
CA PRO A 211 3.40 8.42 15.50
C PRO A 211 3.92 7.75 16.78
N LEU A 212 3.82 6.44 16.82
CA LEU A 212 4.29 5.55 17.89
C LEU A 212 4.57 4.16 17.30
N TRP A 213 5.29 3.33 18.04
CA TRP A 213 5.48 1.93 17.69
C TRP A 213 4.65 1.02 18.61
N VAL A 214 3.84 0.17 17.99
CA VAL A 214 3.11 -0.93 18.63
C VAL A 214 3.22 -2.16 17.76
N GLU A 215 3.42 -3.33 18.37
CA GLU A 215 3.41 -4.60 17.65
C GLU A 215 2.09 -4.79 16.89
N GLY A 216 2.20 -5.22 15.64
CA GLY A 216 1.04 -5.46 14.79
C GLY A 216 0.29 -4.21 14.32
N MET A 217 0.85 -3.00 14.46
CA MET A 217 0.20 -1.71 14.19
C MET A 217 -0.36 -1.54 12.78
N VAL A 218 0.08 -2.32 11.81
CA VAL A 218 -0.43 -2.32 10.44
C VAL A 218 -1.85 -2.91 10.37
N ALA A 219 -2.16 -3.88 11.26
CA ALA A 219 -3.52 -4.39 11.49
C ALA A 219 -4.27 -4.78 10.21
N GLY A 220 -3.64 -5.56 9.33
CA GLY A 220 -4.27 -6.09 8.12
C GLY A 220 -4.32 -5.14 6.93
N LYS A 221 -3.74 -3.93 7.02
CA LYS A 221 -3.74 -2.96 5.91
C LYS A 221 -3.04 -3.50 4.66
N GLY A 222 -2.04 -4.38 4.80
CA GLY A 222 -1.38 -5.06 3.69
C GLY A 222 -2.34 -5.99 2.93
N TRP A 223 -3.17 -6.73 3.65
CA TRP A 223 -4.20 -7.59 3.05
C TRP A 223 -5.29 -6.80 2.36
N ILE A 224 -5.74 -5.69 2.98
CA ILE A 224 -6.71 -4.77 2.38
C ILE A 224 -6.12 -4.15 1.10
N ALA A 225 -4.86 -3.73 1.11
CA ALA A 225 -4.20 -3.16 -0.07
C ALA A 225 -4.10 -4.17 -1.21
N LEU A 226 -3.85 -5.46 -0.91
CA LEU A 226 -3.84 -6.53 -1.91
C LEU A 226 -5.25 -6.74 -2.51
N ALA A 227 -6.28 -6.82 -1.68
CA ALA A 227 -7.66 -6.92 -2.16
C ALA A 227 -8.03 -5.70 -3.02
N LEU A 228 -7.55 -4.52 -2.64
CA LEU A 228 -7.82 -3.27 -3.32
C LEU A 228 -7.28 -3.25 -4.77
N THR A 229 -6.16 -3.91 -5.07
CA THR A 229 -5.63 -4.01 -6.45
C THR A 229 -6.62 -4.72 -7.37
N THR A 230 -7.21 -5.81 -6.88
CA THR A 230 -8.25 -6.57 -7.59
C THR A 230 -9.52 -5.75 -7.77
N PHE A 231 -10.00 -5.07 -6.71
CA PHE A 231 -11.18 -4.19 -6.77
C PHE A 231 -10.99 -3.03 -7.72
N ALA A 232 -9.81 -2.45 -7.72
CA ALA A 232 -9.46 -1.37 -8.62
C ALA A 232 -9.28 -1.84 -10.07
N THR A 233 -9.43 -3.15 -10.36
CA THR A 233 -9.19 -3.73 -11.67
C THR A 233 -7.85 -3.30 -12.26
N TRP A 234 -6.81 -3.31 -11.42
CA TRP A 234 -5.43 -2.93 -11.74
C TRP A 234 -5.29 -1.54 -12.40
N ARG A 235 -6.10 -0.57 -11.95
CA ARG A 235 -6.04 0.84 -12.41
C ARG A 235 -5.64 1.77 -11.28
N PRO A 236 -4.54 2.58 -11.42
CA PRO A 236 -4.04 3.45 -10.36
C PRO A 236 -5.09 4.42 -9.79
N ALA A 237 -5.88 5.08 -10.65
CA ALA A 237 -6.93 6.01 -10.20
C ALA A 237 -8.00 5.34 -9.33
N ARG A 238 -8.35 4.08 -9.62
CA ARG A 238 -9.32 3.34 -8.82
C ARG A 238 -8.75 2.87 -7.50
N ILE A 239 -7.44 2.60 -7.44
CA ILE A 239 -6.75 2.33 -6.17
C ILE A 239 -6.89 3.53 -5.25
N LEU A 240 -6.66 4.75 -5.74
CA LEU A 240 -6.87 5.96 -4.93
C LEU A 240 -8.30 6.06 -4.42
N LEU A 241 -9.29 5.92 -5.32
CA LEU A 241 -10.70 6.00 -4.94
C LEU A 241 -11.05 4.94 -3.88
N GLY A 242 -10.64 3.71 -4.09
CA GLY A 242 -10.86 2.64 -3.13
C GLY A 242 -10.12 2.86 -1.81
N ALA A 243 -8.87 3.30 -1.84
CA ALA A 243 -8.08 3.57 -0.64
C ALA A 243 -8.73 4.65 0.23
N TYR A 244 -9.19 5.74 -0.37
CA TYR A 244 -9.87 6.80 0.37
C TYR A 244 -11.28 6.40 0.80
N LEU A 245 -11.98 5.59 0.04
CA LEU A 245 -13.25 5.01 0.48
C LEU A 245 -13.05 4.15 1.74
N PHE A 246 -12.07 3.26 1.72
CA PHE A 246 -11.74 2.42 2.89
C PHE A 246 -11.26 3.24 4.08
N GLY A 247 -10.38 4.22 3.82
CA GLY A 247 -9.95 5.18 4.84
C GLY A 247 -11.14 5.92 5.46
N GLY A 248 -12.09 6.34 4.63
CA GLY A 248 -13.32 7.01 5.06
C GLY A 248 -14.21 6.14 5.93
N VAL A 249 -14.44 4.88 5.53
CA VAL A 249 -15.22 3.92 6.34
C VAL A 249 -14.54 3.67 7.69
N THR A 250 -13.21 3.56 7.72
CA THR A 250 -12.46 3.39 8.97
C THR A 250 -12.57 4.62 9.87
N MET A 251 -12.46 5.82 9.32
CA MET A 251 -12.58 7.06 10.09
C MET A 251 -14.01 7.31 10.55
N LEU A 252 -15.00 6.97 9.72
CA LEU A 252 -16.41 7.03 10.11
C LEU A 252 -16.71 6.10 11.30
N GLN A 253 -16.13 4.90 11.31
CA GLN A 253 -16.23 3.99 12.45
C GLN A 253 -15.74 4.66 13.76
N PHE A 254 -14.54 5.25 13.73
CA PHE A 254 -13.99 5.93 14.92
C PHE A 254 -14.82 7.16 15.32
N HIS A 255 -15.34 7.90 14.35
CA HIS A 255 -16.20 9.05 14.62
C HIS A 255 -17.50 8.64 15.31
N LEU A 256 -18.17 7.60 14.82
CA LEU A 256 -19.39 7.07 15.44
C LEU A 256 -19.15 6.53 16.84
N GLN A 257 -17.99 5.91 17.10
CA GLN A 257 -17.60 5.49 18.45
C GLN A 257 -17.40 6.69 19.38
N GLY A 258 -16.82 7.77 18.87
CA GLY A 258 -16.61 9.01 19.64
C GLY A 258 -17.91 9.78 19.96
N GLU A 259 -18.91 9.70 19.12
CA GLU A 259 -20.25 10.30 19.31
C GLU A 259 -21.13 9.52 20.28
N GLY A 260 -20.64 8.42 20.86
CA GLY A 260 -21.36 7.63 21.86
C GLY A 260 -22.53 6.83 21.31
N VAL A 261 -22.47 6.45 20.03
CA VAL A 261 -23.49 5.58 19.43
C VAL A 261 -23.53 4.24 20.18
N GLU A 262 -24.69 3.84 20.66
CA GLU A 262 -24.92 2.63 21.48
C GLU A 262 -24.78 1.31 20.68
N ILE A 263 -23.94 1.28 19.65
CA ILE A 263 -23.60 0.08 18.90
C ILE A 263 -22.28 -0.47 19.46
N PRO A 264 -22.21 -1.76 19.82
CA PRO A 264 -20.98 -2.37 20.31
C PRO A 264 -19.82 -2.11 19.32
N SER A 265 -18.65 -1.70 19.85
CA SER A 265 -17.48 -1.34 19.04
C SER A 265 -17.04 -2.45 18.09
N GLN A 266 -17.32 -3.72 18.43
CA GLN A 266 -17.05 -4.89 17.61
C GLN A 266 -17.84 -4.86 16.28
N PHE A 267 -19.10 -4.42 16.30
CA PHE A 267 -19.90 -4.28 15.08
C PHE A 267 -19.40 -3.12 14.22
N LEU A 268 -19.04 -2.01 14.84
CA LEU A 268 -18.47 -0.88 14.11
C LEU A 268 -17.13 -1.23 13.47
N SER A 269 -16.29 -2.05 14.13
CA SER A 269 -15.02 -2.52 13.56
C SER A 269 -15.17 -3.48 12.37
N MET A 270 -16.35 -4.04 12.16
CA MET A 270 -16.66 -4.85 10.96
C MET A 270 -16.98 -3.99 9.74
N LEU A 271 -17.30 -2.70 9.88
CA LEU A 271 -17.72 -1.83 8.77
C LEU A 271 -16.73 -1.80 7.59
N PRO A 272 -15.41 -1.67 7.77
CA PRO A 272 -14.47 -1.70 6.65
C PRO A 272 -14.49 -3.03 5.90
N TYR A 273 -14.63 -4.14 6.61
CA TYR A 273 -14.69 -5.48 6.00
C TYR A 273 -16.03 -5.71 5.27
N LEU A 274 -17.14 -5.24 5.85
CA LEU A 274 -18.45 -5.27 5.17
C LEU A 274 -18.43 -4.42 3.91
N ALA A 275 -17.84 -3.21 3.96
CA ALA A 275 -17.64 -2.39 2.78
C ALA A 275 -16.84 -3.12 1.70
N THR A 276 -15.79 -3.87 2.10
CA THR A 276 -15.01 -4.73 1.20
C THR A 276 -15.89 -5.76 0.51
N ILE A 277 -16.71 -6.47 1.28
CA ILE A 277 -17.60 -7.50 0.73
C ILE A 277 -18.60 -6.89 -0.25
N VAL A 278 -19.22 -5.76 0.11
CA VAL A 278 -20.18 -5.06 -0.76
C VAL A 278 -19.51 -4.63 -2.07
N VAL A 279 -18.32 -4.03 -2.00
CA VAL A 279 -17.56 -3.61 -3.19
C VAL A 279 -17.19 -4.82 -4.05
N LEU A 280 -16.75 -5.94 -3.42
CA LEU A 280 -16.49 -7.21 -4.10
C LEU A 280 -17.71 -7.71 -4.87
N VAL A 281 -18.84 -7.78 -4.20
CA VAL A 281 -20.11 -8.25 -4.82
C VAL A 281 -20.49 -7.38 -6.01
N LEU A 282 -20.40 -6.05 -5.86
CA LEU A 282 -20.73 -5.12 -6.93
C LEU A 282 -19.80 -5.26 -8.14
N ILE A 283 -18.50 -5.42 -7.93
CA ILE A 283 -17.52 -5.57 -9.01
C ILE A 283 -17.61 -6.97 -9.64
N SER A 284 -17.85 -8.01 -8.85
CA SER A 284 -17.97 -9.40 -9.32
C SER A 284 -19.16 -9.62 -10.26
N ARG A 285 -20.17 -8.74 -10.23
CA ARG A 285 -21.28 -8.77 -11.20
C ARG A 285 -20.80 -8.62 -12.64
N ASN A 286 -19.60 -8.09 -12.86
CA ASN A 286 -19.03 -7.89 -14.19
C ASN A 286 -17.73 -8.70 -14.39
N ALA A 287 -17.83 -10.03 -14.28
CA ALA A 287 -16.71 -10.96 -14.37
C ALA A 287 -15.90 -10.82 -15.68
N VAL A 288 -16.55 -10.45 -16.79
CA VAL A 288 -15.89 -10.20 -18.08
C VAL A 288 -14.92 -9.03 -17.97
N TRP A 289 -15.30 -8.01 -17.24
CA TRP A 289 -14.47 -6.80 -17.07
C TRP A 289 -13.25 -7.03 -16.17
N ILE A 290 -13.41 -7.86 -15.13
CA ILE A 290 -12.29 -8.26 -14.25
C ILE A 290 -11.29 -9.06 -15.07
N LYS A 291 -11.74 -10.09 -15.80
CA LYS A 291 -10.88 -10.95 -16.64
C LYS A 291 -10.15 -10.15 -17.72
N ALA A 292 -10.80 -9.15 -18.32
CA ALA A 292 -10.21 -8.31 -19.36
C ALA A 292 -9.10 -7.37 -18.85
N ASN A 293 -9.04 -7.10 -17.53
CA ASN A 293 -8.02 -6.22 -16.94
C ASN A 293 -6.98 -6.97 -16.11
N MET A 294 -7.25 -8.21 -15.71
CA MET A 294 -6.33 -9.05 -14.95
C MET A 294 -5.17 -9.51 -15.84
N PRO A 295 -3.91 -9.34 -15.40
CA PRO A 295 -2.78 -9.88 -16.13
C PRO A 295 -2.88 -11.40 -16.26
N ALA A 296 -2.77 -11.93 -17.48
CA ALA A 296 -3.07 -13.34 -17.76
C ALA A 296 -2.06 -14.32 -17.13
N SER A 297 -0.83 -13.85 -16.85
CA SER A 297 0.20 -14.65 -16.15
C SER A 297 0.24 -14.40 -14.63
N LEU A 298 -0.76 -13.70 -14.06
CA LEU A 298 -0.77 -13.36 -12.63
C LEU A 298 -0.69 -14.63 -11.77
N GLY A 299 0.29 -14.66 -10.86
CA GLY A 299 0.53 -15.80 -9.97
C GLY A 299 1.19 -17.02 -10.61
N LYS A 300 1.47 -16.98 -11.93
CA LYS A 300 2.10 -18.11 -12.64
C LYS A 300 3.63 -17.98 -12.64
N PRO A 301 4.37 -19.07 -12.34
CA PRO A 301 5.80 -19.09 -12.49
C PRO A 301 6.19 -18.98 -13.98
N PHE A 302 7.39 -18.49 -14.25
CA PHE A 302 7.94 -18.40 -15.58
C PHE A 302 9.21 -19.24 -15.71
N PHE A 303 9.24 -20.16 -16.67
CA PHE A 303 10.37 -21.05 -16.97
C PHE A 303 10.96 -20.65 -18.34
N PRO A 304 12.18 -20.08 -18.39
CA PRO A 304 12.84 -19.84 -19.67
C PRO A 304 13.20 -21.17 -20.32
N GLY A 305 12.66 -21.45 -21.49
CA GLY A 305 12.96 -22.68 -22.25
C GLY A 305 11.99 -23.83 -22.03
N GLY A 306 10.80 -23.57 -21.45
CA GLY A 306 9.68 -24.52 -21.41
C GLY A 306 8.83 -24.39 -22.66
#